data_e43887eb61c4f75ade193e2199e7472a
#
_entry.id   e43887eb61c4f75ade193e2199e7472a
#
_cell.length_a   1.000
_cell.length_b   1.000
_cell.length_c   1.000
_cell.angle_alpha   90.00
_cell.angle_beta   90.00
_cell.angle_gamma   90.00
#
_symmetry.space_group_name_H-M   'P 1'
#
loop_
_entity.id
_entity.type
_entity.pdbx_description
1 polymer ?
#
loop_
_entity_poly.entity_id
_entity_poly.type
_entity_poly.pdbx_seq_one_letter_code
_entity_poly.pdbx_strand_id
1 'polypeptide(L)'
;GYIDNLKEIILFAKKTTVQQDYKPVLNNYIDSIENEIESYVHYKKYIVTGNLTENKISMDLLSKAFNYETQAINLYKQLELG
;
A
#
# COMPACT_ATOMS: atom_id res chain seq x y z
N GLY A 1 11.13 10.84 -7.09
CA GLY A 1 11.00 10.85 -5.64
C GLY A 1 10.40 9.57 -5.09
N TYR A 2 10.11 9.55 -3.82
CA TYR A 2 9.60 8.35 -3.12
C TYR A 2 8.26 7.86 -3.67
N ILE A 3 7.33 8.81 -3.90
CA ILE A 3 6.01 8.48 -4.47
C ILE A 3 6.14 7.91 -5.87
N ASP A 4 7.02 8.48 -6.69
CA ASP A 4 7.23 7.98 -8.06
C ASP A 4 7.82 6.57 -8.04
N ASN A 5 8.74 6.29 -7.11
CA ASN A 5 9.29 4.96 -6.93
C ASN A 5 8.20 3.95 -6.54
N LEU A 6 7.30 4.32 -5.63
CA LEU A 6 6.18 3.47 -5.25
C LEU A 6 5.24 3.21 -6.43
N LYS A 7 4.96 4.23 -7.25
CA LYS A 7 4.14 4.07 -8.47
C LYS A 7 4.78 3.11 -9.46
N GLU A 8 6.10 3.16 -9.62
CA GLU A 8 6.82 2.21 -10.48
C GLU A 8 6.72 0.79 -9.96
N ILE A 9 6.80 0.59 -8.65
CA ILE A 9 6.63 -0.73 -8.03
C ILE A 9 5.22 -1.27 -8.32
N ILE A 10 4.18 -0.44 -8.21
CA ILE A 10 2.81 -0.83 -8.52
C ILE A 10 2.69 -1.25 -9.98
N LEU A 11 3.22 -0.47 -10.91
CA LEU A 11 3.18 -0.79 -12.33
C LEU A 11 3.87 -2.12 -12.63
N PHE A 12 5.02 -2.36 -12.01
CA PHE A 12 5.73 -3.63 -12.14
C PHE A 12 4.89 -4.78 -11.59
N ALA A 13 4.31 -4.61 -10.41
CA ALA A 13 3.49 -5.63 -9.77
C ALA A 13 2.27 -5.99 -10.60
N LYS A 14 1.59 -4.98 -11.19
CA LYS A 14 0.41 -5.20 -12.03
C LYS A 14 0.74 -5.94 -13.32
N LYS A 15 1.96 -5.83 -13.83
CA LYS A 15 2.42 -6.53 -15.01
C LYS A 15 2.98 -7.93 -14.71
N THR A 16 3.26 -8.22 -13.44
CA THR A 16 3.86 -9.49 -13.05
C THR A 16 2.81 -10.58 -13.10
N THR A 17 3.15 -11.69 -13.77
CA THR A 17 2.31 -12.89 -13.79
C THR A 17 2.68 -13.76 -12.60
N VAL A 18 1.70 -14.08 -11.77
CA VAL A 18 1.88 -14.98 -10.62
C VAL A 18 0.88 -16.12 -10.71
N GLN A 19 1.17 -17.21 -10.00
CA GLN A 19 0.23 -18.32 -9.88
C GLN A 19 -1.07 -17.83 -9.23
N GLN A 20 -2.18 -18.48 -9.60
CA GLN A 20 -3.53 -18.08 -9.15
C GLN A 20 -3.62 -17.96 -7.63
N ASP A 21 -3.01 -18.89 -6.90
CA ASP A 21 -3.06 -18.91 -5.43
C ASP A 21 -2.36 -17.71 -4.80
N TYR A 22 -1.39 -17.11 -5.49
CA TYR A 22 -0.64 -15.95 -4.99
C TYR A 22 -1.21 -14.61 -5.43
N LYS A 23 -2.25 -14.60 -6.28
CA LYS A 23 -2.88 -13.33 -6.70
C LYS A 23 -3.45 -12.51 -5.53
N PRO A 24 -4.12 -13.12 -4.53
CA PRO A 24 -4.57 -12.34 -3.37
C PRO A 24 -3.42 -11.70 -2.59
N VAL A 25 -2.26 -12.39 -2.49
CA VAL A 25 -1.07 -11.81 -1.87
C VAL A 25 -0.63 -10.56 -2.62
N LEU A 26 -0.48 -10.68 -3.94
CA LEU A 26 -0.05 -9.57 -4.79
C LEU A 26 -1.03 -8.41 -4.72
N ASN A 27 -2.34 -8.69 -4.79
CA ASN A 27 -3.38 -7.66 -4.74
C ASN A 27 -3.35 -6.90 -3.41
N ASN A 28 -3.16 -7.58 -2.29
CA ASN A 28 -3.04 -6.92 -0.98
C ASN A 28 -1.79 -6.05 -0.91
N TYR A 29 -0.66 -6.47 -1.48
CA TYR A 29 0.54 -5.63 -1.56
C TYR A 29 0.31 -4.37 -2.39
N ILE A 30 -0.36 -4.52 -3.53
CA ILE A 30 -0.71 -3.37 -4.39
C ILE A 30 -1.60 -2.40 -3.62
N ASP A 31 -2.65 -2.89 -2.96
CA ASP A 31 -3.56 -2.07 -2.17
C ASP A 31 -2.83 -1.37 -1.03
N SER A 32 -1.90 -2.06 -0.37
CA SER A 32 -1.07 -1.46 0.67
C SER A 32 -0.26 -0.28 0.12
N ILE A 33 0.41 -0.47 -1.00
CA ILE A 33 1.26 0.57 -1.60
C ILE A 33 0.41 1.75 -2.09
N GLU A 34 -0.75 1.49 -2.68
CA GLU A 34 -1.66 2.56 -3.13
C GLU A 34 -2.14 3.42 -1.96
N ASN A 35 -2.51 2.80 -0.84
CA ASN A 35 -2.88 3.55 0.37
C ASN A 35 -1.70 4.32 0.95
N GLU A 36 -0.50 3.78 0.89
CA GLU A 36 0.72 4.47 1.34
C GLU A 36 0.98 5.72 0.50
N ILE A 37 0.83 5.63 -0.82
CA ILE A 37 0.97 6.79 -1.72
C ILE A 37 -0.04 7.87 -1.35
N GLU A 38 -1.32 7.53 -1.19
CA GLU A 38 -2.35 8.47 -0.81
C GLU A 38 -2.07 9.10 0.57
N SER A 39 -1.56 8.31 1.51
CA SER A 39 -1.14 8.82 2.82
C SER A 39 -0.11 9.94 2.66
N TYR A 40 0.90 9.74 1.84
CA TYR A 40 1.94 10.76 1.62
C TYR A 40 1.40 12.00 0.92
N VAL A 41 0.46 11.86 -0.01
CA VAL A 41 -0.17 13.00 -0.68
C VAL A 41 -0.87 13.88 0.35
N HIS A 42 -1.64 13.30 1.25
CA HIS A 42 -2.34 14.05 2.31
C HIS A 42 -1.38 14.61 3.35
N TYR A 43 -0.32 13.89 3.67
CA TYR A 43 0.70 14.38 4.60
C TYR A 43 1.41 15.61 4.06
N LYS A 44 1.74 15.64 2.77
CA LYS A 44 2.31 16.84 2.12
C LYS A 44 1.37 18.02 2.20
N LYS A 45 0.07 17.81 2.00
CA LYS A 45 -0.93 18.86 2.14
C LYS A 45 -0.96 19.41 3.57
N TYR A 46 -0.87 18.51 4.56
CA TYR A 46 -0.79 18.92 5.96
C TYR A 46 0.44 19.79 6.22
N ILE A 47 1.61 19.38 5.75
CA ILE A 47 2.86 20.14 5.94
C ILE A 47 2.76 21.55 5.33
N VAL A 48 2.15 21.68 4.16
CA VAL A 48 2.02 22.96 3.45
C VAL A 48 0.95 23.84 4.07
N THR A 49 -0.18 23.28 4.48
CA THR A 49 -1.37 24.06 4.90
C THR A 49 -1.56 24.11 6.42
N GLY A 50 -0.95 23.19 7.17
CA GLY A 50 -1.21 23.05 8.60
C GLY A 50 -2.60 22.47 8.91
N ASN A 51 -3.32 21.97 7.92
CA ASN A 51 -4.68 21.45 8.08
C ASN A 51 -4.66 20.10 8.79
N LEU A 52 -5.14 20.06 10.03
CA LEU A 52 -5.12 18.84 10.85
C LEU A 52 -5.98 17.73 10.26
N THR A 53 -7.03 18.04 9.51
CA THR A 53 -7.84 17.03 8.82
C THR A 53 -7.01 16.25 7.82
N GLU A 54 -6.13 16.91 7.08
CA GLU A 54 -5.23 16.24 6.13
C GLU A 54 -4.28 15.29 6.84
N ASN A 55 -3.78 15.68 8.02
CA ASN A 55 -2.93 14.78 8.81
C ASN A 55 -3.69 13.54 9.27
N LYS A 56 -4.94 13.71 9.72
CA LYS A 56 -5.79 12.59 10.14
C LYS A 56 -6.05 11.62 8.99
N ILE A 57 -6.39 12.14 7.81
CA ILE A 57 -6.61 11.34 6.62
C ILE A 57 -5.35 10.54 6.28
N SER A 58 -4.19 11.19 6.33
CA SER A 58 -2.90 10.55 6.08
C SER A 58 -2.66 9.37 7.04
N MET A 59 -2.90 9.58 8.34
CA MET A 59 -2.71 8.53 9.34
C MET A 59 -3.68 7.36 9.15
N ASP A 60 -4.94 7.64 8.81
CA ASP A 60 -5.94 6.60 8.55
C ASP A 60 -5.55 5.75 7.33
N LEU A 61 -5.07 6.39 6.27
CA LEU A 61 -4.61 5.71 5.07
C LEU A 61 -3.36 4.86 5.34
N LEU A 62 -2.45 5.35 6.18
CA LEU A 62 -1.27 4.58 6.56
C LEU A 62 -1.65 3.34 7.36
N SER A 63 -2.64 3.45 8.26
CA SER A 63 -3.18 2.29 8.99
C SER A 63 -3.77 1.26 8.03
N LYS A 64 -4.52 1.69 7.00
CA LYS A 64 -5.04 0.79 5.97
C LYS A 64 -3.90 0.10 5.22
N ALA A 65 -2.85 0.85 4.87
CA ALA A 65 -1.68 0.28 4.19
C ALA A 65 -1.06 -0.85 5.01
N PHE A 66 -0.88 -0.65 6.31
CA PHE A 66 -0.35 -1.68 7.19
C PHE A 66 -1.27 -2.90 7.28
N ASN A 67 -2.59 -2.68 7.32
CA ASN A 67 -3.55 -3.79 7.36
C ASN A 67 -3.48 -4.64 6.10
N TYR A 68 -3.41 -4.04 4.92
CA TYR A 68 -3.25 -4.76 3.66
C TYR A 68 -1.93 -5.51 3.62
N GLU A 69 -0.84 -4.89 4.06
CA GLU A 69 0.47 -5.53 4.13
C GLU A 69 0.43 -6.76 5.05
N THR A 70 -0.18 -6.64 6.22
CA THR A 70 -0.34 -7.75 7.16
C THR A 70 -1.13 -8.90 6.56
N GLN A 71 -2.23 -8.58 5.85
CA GLN A 71 -3.03 -9.59 5.14
C GLN A 71 -2.19 -10.31 4.08
N ALA A 72 -1.39 -9.56 3.30
CA ALA A 72 -0.52 -10.14 2.28
C ALA A 72 0.49 -11.11 2.91
N ILE A 73 1.14 -10.70 4.00
CA ILE A 73 2.12 -11.52 4.69
C ILE A 73 1.48 -12.80 5.23
N ASN A 74 0.30 -12.69 5.85
CA ASN A 74 -0.40 -13.83 6.42
C ASN A 74 -0.85 -14.82 5.33
N LEU A 75 -1.38 -14.33 4.22
CA LEU A 75 -1.75 -15.17 3.08
C LEU A 75 -0.54 -15.89 2.49
N TYR A 76 0.57 -15.16 2.33
CA TYR A 76 1.81 -15.75 1.83
C TYR A 76 2.29 -16.88 2.74
N LYS A 77 2.30 -16.66 4.06
CA LYS A 77 2.69 -17.67 5.03
C LYS A 77 1.80 -18.91 4.96
N GLN A 78 0.50 -18.73 4.82
CA GLN A 78 -0.44 -19.84 4.70
C GLN A 78 -0.15 -20.69 3.46
N LEU A 79 0.16 -20.04 2.33
CA LEU A 79 0.48 -20.73 1.08
C LEU A 79 1.80 -21.51 1.17
N GLU A 80 2.79 -20.90 1.83
CA GLU A 80 4.11 -21.54 1.98
C GLU A 80 4.12 -22.68 3.02
N LEU A 81 3.28 -22.58 4.06
CA LEU A 81 3.22 -23.58 5.13
C LEU A 81 2.13 -24.64 4.89
N GLY A 82 1.17 -24.29 4.08
CA GLY A 82 0.09 -25.21 3.74
C GLY A 82 0.44 -26.14 2.63
#